data_c82f42a38a2f4bfab9ae659cc71afa39
#
_entry.id   c82f42a38a2f4bfab9ae659cc71afa39
#
_cell.length_a   1.000
_cell.length_b   1.000
_cell.length_c   1.000
_cell.angle_alpha   90.00
_cell.angle_beta   90.00
_cell.angle_gamma   90.00
#
_symmetry.space_group_name_H-M   'P 1'
#
loop_
_entity.id
_entity.type
_entity.pdbx_description
1 polymer ?
#
loop_
_entity_poly.entity_id
_entity_poly.type
_entity_poly.pdbx_seq_one_letter_code
_entity_poly.pdbx_strand_id
1 'polypeptide(L)'
;DLNSHLITNAPATFIIRVQGKSMTNVGIHDGDLLIVDKSINPKNFSTVIANVNEELVVKTLIKSKETNYLTSGSKNTSDRINLTDNPEIIIWGVVTYVIHKQ
;
A
#
# COMPACT_ATOMS: atom_id res chain seq x y z
N ASP A 1 16.16 -3.60 25.79
CA ASP A 1 16.10 -2.17 26.00
C ASP A 1 15.02 -1.53 25.11
N LEU A 2 14.04 -0.93 25.76
CA LEU A 2 12.94 -0.26 25.08
C LEU A 2 13.39 0.86 24.15
N ASN A 3 14.39 1.62 24.56
CA ASN A 3 14.88 2.73 23.75
C ASN A 3 15.53 2.23 22.46
N SER A 4 16.32 1.20 22.51
CA SER A 4 16.93 0.60 21.33
C SER A 4 15.87 0.05 20.40
N HIS A 5 14.84 -0.58 20.94
CA HIS A 5 13.75 -1.13 20.16
C HIS A 5 12.95 -0.02 19.46
N LEU A 6 12.60 1.04 20.19
CA LEU A 6 11.86 2.17 19.63
C LEU A 6 12.64 2.90 18.55
N ILE A 7 13.94 3.11 18.76
CA ILE A 7 14.80 3.78 17.78
C ILE A 7 14.89 2.93 16.51
N THR A 8 15.01 1.61 16.64
CA THR A 8 15.10 0.70 15.50
C THR A 8 13.83 0.73 14.64
N ASN A 9 12.66 0.85 15.26
CA ASN A 9 11.38 0.78 14.54
C ASN A 9 10.84 2.15 14.10
N ALA A 10 11.29 3.24 14.73
CA ALA A 10 10.77 4.58 14.44
C ALA A 10 10.87 4.96 12.96
N PRO A 11 11.97 4.70 12.23
CA PRO A 11 12.06 5.05 10.81
C PRO A 11 11.19 4.20 9.89
N ALA A 12 10.51 3.17 10.40
CA ALA A 12 9.68 2.29 9.57
C ALA A 12 8.27 2.84 9.35
N THR A 13 7.85 3.85 10.12
CA THR A 13 6.48 4.39 10.07
C THR A 13 6.46 5.76 9.39
N PHE A 14 5.54 5.93 8.44
CA PHE A 14 5.41 7.15 7.64
C PHE A 14 3.95 7.55 7.54
N ILE A 15 3.71 8.85 7.29
CA ILE A 15 2.38 9.40 7.06
C ILE A 15 2.34 9.91 5.62
N ILE A 16 1.36 9.44 4.84
CA ILE A 16 1.21 9.79 3.43
C ILE A 16 -0.20 10.33 3.23
N ARG A 17 -0.33 11.46 2.50
CA ARG A 17 -1.62 12.01 2.10
C ARG A 17 -2.03 11.45 0.76
N VAL A 18 -3.27 11.00 0.66
CA VAL A 18 -3.84 10.45 -0.58
C VAL A 18 -4.22 11.57 -1.53
N GLN A 19 -3.85 11.41 -2.80
CA GLN A 19 -4.35 12.24 -3.91
C GLN A 19 -5.05 11.33 -4.90
N GLY A 20 -6.26 11.71 -5.30
CA GLY A 20 -7.03 10.97 -6.28
C GLY A 20 -8.09 10.05 -5.68
N LYS A 21 -8.83 9.37 -6.55
CA LYS A 21 -10.05 8.63 -6.20
C LYS A 21 -9.99 7.15 -6.54
N SER A 22 -8.84 6.62 -6.94
CA SER A 22 -8.73 5.25 -7.45
C SER A 22 -9.04 4.19 -6.39
N MET A 23 -8.92 4.51 -5.09
CA MET A 23 -9.16 3.58 -4.00
C MET A 23 -10.46 3.85 -3.24
N THR A 24 -11.37 4.64 -3.81
CA THR A 24 -12.66 4.97 -3.19
C THR A 24 -13.47 3.72 -2.86
N ASN A 25 -13.41 2.70 -3.70
CA ASN A 25 -14.15 1.44 -3.51
C ASN A 25 -13.72 0.66 -2.26
N VAL A 26 -12.53 0.92 -1.75
CA VAL A 26 -12.01 0.27 -0.54
C VAL A 26 -11.97 1.24 0.65
N GLY A 27 -12.66 2.38 0.55
CA GLY A 27 -12.82 3.30 1.66
C GLY A 27 -11.66 4.28 1.84
N ILE A 28 -10.81 4.46 0.84
CA ILE A 28 -9.72 5.44 0.87
C ILE A 28 -10.06 6.56 -0.08
N HIS A 29 -10.13 7.79 0.44
CA HIS A 29 -10.60 8.96 -0.29
C HIS A 29 -9.50 10.00 -0.45
N ASP A 30 -9.67 10.84 -1.46
CA ASP A 30 -8.79 11.99 -1.67
C ASP A 30 -8.69 12.83 -0.39
N GLY A 31 -7.47 13.19 -0.02
CA GLY A 31 -7.19 13.96 1.20
C GLY A 31 -7.00 13.14 2.47
N ASP A 32 -7.29 11.84 2.45
CA ASP A 32 -7.06 10.98 3.60
C ASP A 32 -5.58 10.90 3.95
N LEU A 33 -5.29 10.68 5.23
CA LEU A 33 -3.94 10.37 5.69
C LEU A 33 -3.81 8.87 5.91
N LEU A 34 -2.72 8.31 5.41
CA LEU A 34 -2.39 6.90 5.59
C LEU A 34 -1.20 6.78 6.52
N ILE A 35 -1.34 5.93 7.54
CA ILE A 35 -0.21 5.52 8.35
C ILE A 35 0.38 4.27 7.69
N VAL A 36 1.66 4.34 7.33
CA VAL A 36 2.33 3.31 6.53
C VAL A 36 3.51 2.76 7.30
N ASP A 37 3.60 1.44 7.39
CA ASP A 37 4.71 0.76 8.07
C ASP A 37 5.49 -0.05 7.04
N LYS A 38 6.77 0.26 6.90
CA LYS A 38 7.68 -0.41 5.96
C LYS A 38 8.21 -1.74 6.48
N SER A 39 8.10 -1.99 7.78
CA SER A 39 8.63 -3.22 8.40
C SER A 39 7.70 -4.41 8.30
N ILE A 40 6.43 -4.18 7.96
CA ILE A 40 5.43 -5.25 7.87
C ILE A 40 5.53 -5.95 6.53
N ASN A 41 5.56 -7.28 6.54
CA ASN A 41 5.41 -8.07 5.33
C ASN A 41 3.95 -8.03 4.87
N PRO A 42 3.68 -7.61 3.63
CA PRO A 42 2.32 -7.56 3.15
C PRO A 42 1.73 -8.96 3.00
N LYS A 43 0.44 -9.06 3.34
CA LYS A 43 -0.36 -10.28 3.24
C LYS A 43 -1.35 -10.15 2.09
N ASN A 44 -2.03 -11.25 1.79
CA ASN A 44 -3.16 -11.20 0.86
C ASN A 44 -4.19 -10.19 1.35
N PHE A 45 -4.66 -9.34 0.46
CA PHE A 45 -5.57 -8.22 0.72
C PHE A 45 -5.00 -7.04 1.52
N SER A 46 -3.70 -7.02 1.79
CA SER A 46 -3.09 -5.83 2.39
C SER A 46 -3.25 -4.62 1.48
N THR A 47 -3.57 -3.47 2.07
CA THR A 47 -3.44 -2.19 1.39
C THR A 47 -1.97 -1.78 1.47
N VAL A 48 -1.37 -1.49 0.34
CA VAL A 48 0.07 -1.21 0.25
C VAL A 48 0.33 0.09 -0.50
N ILE A 49 1.50 0.65 -0.23
CA ILE A 49 2.07 1.73 -1.04
C ILE A 49 3.11 1.06 -1.95
N ALA A 50 2.93 1.23 -3.24
CA ALA A 50 3.83 0.65 -4.25
C ALA A 50 4.44 1.76 -5.10
N ASN A 51 5.69 1.55 -5.52
CA ASN A 51 6.34 2.43 -6.49
C ASN A 51 6.10 1.85 -7.88
N VAL A 52 5.27 2.55 -8.65
CA VAL A 52 4.90 2.16 -10.02
C VAL A 52 5.25 3.32 -10.94
N ASN A 53 6.15 3.10 -11.89
CA ASN A 53 6.60 4.14 -12.83
C ASN A 53 7.09 5.40 -12.11
N GLU A 54 7.89 5.21 -11.07
CA GLU A 54 8.49 6.29 -10.26
C GLU A 54 7.47 7.10 -9.44
N GLU A 55 6.23 6.63 -9.33
CA GLU A 55 5.21 7.24 -8.48
C GLU A 55 4.81 6.30 -7.36
N LEU A 56 4.57 6.86 -6.18
CA LEU A 56 3.98 6.11 -5.07
C LEU A 56 2.46 6.09 -5.23
N VAL A 57 1.91 4.89 -5.30
CA VAL A 57 0.47 4.68 -5.48
C VAL A 57 -0.06 3.75 -4.39
N VAL A 58 -1.35 3.91 -4.06
CA VAL A 58 -2.04 3.07 -3.09
C VAL A 58 -2.74 1.95 -3.86
N LYS A 59 -2.48 0.72 -3.48
CA LYS A 59 -3.08 -0.46 -4.13
C LYS A 59 -3.41 -1.52 -3.09
N THR A 60 -4.25 -2.48 -3.47
CA THR A 60 -4.48 -3.70 -2.70
C THR A 60 -3.63 -4.81 -3.31
N LEU A 61 -2.90 -5.53 -2.46
CA LEU A 61 -2.14 -6.69 -2.88
C LEU A 61 -3.02 -7.93 -2.87
N ILE A 62 -3.05 -8.64 -3.97
CA ILE A 62 -3.73 -9.93 -4.08
C ILE A 62 -2.66 -10.99 -4.30
N LYS A 63 -2.60 -11.96 -3.41
CA LYS A 63 -1.72 -13.11 -3.54
C LYS A 63 -2.51 -14.31 -4.05
N SER A 64 -2.06 -14.90 -5.14
CA SER A 64 -2.63 -16.14 -5.66
C SER A 64 -1.56 -17.20 -5.78
N LYS A 65 -1.96 -18.43 -6.10
CA LYS A 65 -1.01 -19.55 -6.20
C LYS A 65 -0.01 -19.35 -7.35
N GLU A 66 -0.43 -18.71 -8.42
CA GLU A 66 0.38 -18.57 -9.62
C GLU A 66 1.13 -17.25 -9.68
N THR A 67 0.50 -16.18 -9.23
CA THR A 67 1.11 -14.85 -9.29
C THR A 67 0.47 -13.91 -8.29
N ASN A 68 1.21 -12.88 -7.93
CA ASN A 68 0.71 -11.78 -7.12
C ASN A 68 0.44 -10.59 -8.02
N TYR A 69 -0.59 -9.80 -7.69
CA TYR A 69 -0.89 -8.59 -8.44
C TYR A 69 -1.45 -7.49 -7.55
N LEU A 70 -1.39 -6.27 -8.05
CA LEU A 70 -1.94 -5.10 -7.40
C LEU A 70 -3.23 -4.70 -8.09
N THR A 71 -4.21 -4.23 -7.29
CA THR A 71 -5.50 -3.77 -7.81
C THR A 71 -5.96 -2.54 -7.06
N SER A 72 -6.77 -1.71 -7.72
CA SER A 72 -7.40 -0.54 -7.09
C SER A 72 -8.74 -0.89 -6.41
N GLY A 73 -9.04 -2.16 -6.21
CA GLY A 73 -10.30 -2.58 -5.59
C GLY A 73 -11.48 -2.57 -6.54
N SER A 74 -11.29 -2.26 -7.81
CA SER A 74 -12.31 -2.36 -8.85
C SER A 74 -12.58 -3.83 -9.19
N LYS A 75 -13.81 -4.13 -9.57
CA LYS A 75 -14.15 -5.42 -10.14
C LYS A 75 -13.61 -5.60 -11.56
N ASN A 76 -13.17 -4.52 -12.17
CA ASN A 76 -12.59 -4.55 -13.50
C ASN A 76 -11.17 -5.11 -13.44
N THR A 77 -10.93 -6.25 -14.04
CA THR A 77 -9.62 -6.90 -14.03
C THR A 77 -8.57 -6.15 -14.85
N SER A 78 -8.97 -5.19 -15.68
CA SER A 78 -8.04 -4.42 -16.51
C SER A 78 -7.14 -3.49 -15.69
N ASP A 79 -7.50 -3.16 -14.42
CA ASP A 79 -6.66 -2.33 -13.56
C ASP A 79 -5.60 -3.13 -12.80
N ARG A 80 -5.54 -4.44 -12.99
CA ARG A 80 -4.59 -5.30 -12.28
C ARG A 80 -3.18 -5.17 -12.85
N ILE A 81 -2.22 -5.08 -11.94
CA ILE A 81 -0.81 -5.04 -12.29
C ILE A 81 -0.17 -6.34 -11.81
N ASN A 82 0.27 -7.16 -12.72
CA ASN A 82 0.92 -8.44 -12.42
C ASN A 82 2.34 -8.17 -11.96
N LEU A 83 2.70 -8.60 -10.75
CA LEU A 83 4.02 -8.34 -10.18
C LEU A 83 5.09 -9.25 -10.76
N THR A 84 4.72 -10.40 -11.31
CA THR A 84 5.66 -11.27 -12.00
C THR A 84 6.10 -10.65 -13.33
N ASP A 85 5.17 -10.06 -14.07
CA ASP A 85 5.45 -9.39 -15.34
C ASP A 85 6.11 -8.02 -15.17
N ASN A 86 6.04 -7.45 -13.98
CA ASN A 86 6.57 -6.12 -13.67
C ASN A 86 7.48 -6.18 -12.44
N PRO A 87 8.66 -6.85 -12.55
CA PRO A 87 9.53 -7.07 -11.39
C PRO A 87 10.19 -5.79 -10.87
N GLU A 88 10.13 -4.69 -11.62
CA GLU A 88 10.64 -3.39 -11.20
C GLU A 88 9.75 -2.72 -10.14
N ILE A 89 8.51 -3.17 -9.98
CA ILE A 89 7.59 -2.59 -8.99
C ILE A 89 7.98 -3.05 -7.60
N ILE A 90 8.16 -2.09 -6.71
CA ILE A 90 8.54 -2.33 -5.32
C ILE A 90 7.36 -1.95 -4.43
N ILE A 91 6.97 -2.87 -3.54
CA ILE A 91 6.03 -2.55 -2.46
C ILE A 91 6.83 -1.82 -1.38
N TRP A 92 6.50 -0.54 -1.18
CA TRP A 92 7.25 0.34 -0.30
C TRP A 92 6.84 0.21 1.16
N GLY A 93 5.57 -0.09 1.44
CA GLY A 93 5.07 -0.25 2.80
C GLY A 93 3.63 -0.72 2.85
N VAL A 94 3.18 -1.06 4.05
CA VAL A 94 1.81 -1.54 4.31
C VAL A 94 1.03 -0.46 5.05
N VAL A 95 -0.17 -0.14 4.58
CA VAL A 95 -1.07 0.80 5.23
C VAL A 95 -1.69 0.13 6.44
N THR A 96 -1.50 0.71 7.62
CA THR A 96 -2.03 0.19 8.88
C THR A 96 -3.27 0.95 9.36
N TYR A 97 -3.38 2.24 9.04
CA TYR A 97 -4.52 3.09 9.41
C TYR A 97 -4.86 4.05 8.29
N VAL A 98 -6.14 4.35 8.16
CA VAL A 98 -6.66 5.38 7.27
C VAL A 98 -7.37 6.41 8.13
N ILE A 99 -6.98 7.68 7.99
CA ILE A 99 -7.55 8.78 8.77
C ILE A 99 -8.30 9.70 7.81
N HIS A 100 -9.61 9.81 8.01
CA HIS A 100 -10.48 10.68 7.24
C HIS A 100 -10.66 12.03 7.93
N LYS A 101 -10.68 13.09 7.15
CA LYS A 101 -11.08 14.39 7.66
C LYS A 101 -12.61 14.44 7.74
N GLN A 102 -13.10 14.89 8.85
CA GLN A 102 -14.53 15.11 9.04
C GLN A 102 -15.02 16.39 8.35
#